data_dd99e8648a11ebace779d3649ffc66cd
#
_entry.id   dd99e8648a11ebace779d3649ffc66cd
#
_cell.length_a   1.000
_cell.length_b   1.000
_cell.length_c   1.000
_cell.angle_alpha   90.00
_cell.angle_beta   90.00
_cell.angle_gamma   90.00
#
_symmetry.space_group_name_H-M   'P 1'
#
loop_
_entity.id
_entity.type
_entity.pdbx_description
1 polymer ?
#
loop_
_entity_poly.entity_id
_entity_poly.type
_entity_poly.pdbx_seq_one_letter_code
_entity_poly.pdbx_strand_id
1 'polypeptide(L)'
;MAVIELSHISKYFGKFAAVKDLSMNVEKGEFYGFIGPNGAGKSTTINMILHFIKSSEGTIRLLDETMPAAGVDVKKRIGYVPSDVRFYPQLHVEDLIRYTLDFHHMHEDRKELKHYCDLFDVDLKKKFGDLSLGNKKKVAVICAMITHPELLILDEPTNGLDPLMHARLFQLMKEKQQQGVTVFLSSHNLKEVQDYCSKVAFIKAGHLIGVEDLTAINKNVKIITLKGDHLPVAQMTAIGASCVKQSGHEARFVYEKGLPELFTTLSELAPGLDDVTVDNRDLEEQFMTMYENQEAAR
;
A
#
# COMPACT_ATOMS: atom_id res chain seq x y z
N MET A 1 2.70 -10.29 16.12
CA MET A 1 1.30 -10.67 16.43
C MET A 1 0.43 -10.11 15.33
N ALA A 2 -0.20 -10.98 14.55
CA ALA A 2 -0.96 -10.59 13.38
C ALA A 2 -2.25 -9.85 13.76
N VAL A 3 -2.50 -8.70 13.12
CA VAL A 3 -3.75 -7.93 13.30
C VAL A 3 -4.78 -8.24 12.22
N ILE A 4 -4.35 -8.79 11.08
CA ILE A 4 -5.21 -9.37 10.04
C ILE A 4 -4.67 -10.76 9.73
N GLU A 5 -5.49 -11.79 9.90
CA GLU A 5 -5.18 -13.16 9.48
C GLU A 5 -6.28 -13.64 8.54
N LEU A 6 -5.91 -13.98 7.33
CA LEU A 6 -6.78 -14.56 6.32
C LEU A 6 -6.33 -16.00 6.07
N SER A 7 -7.21 -16.97 6.26
CA SER A 7 -6.91 -18.38 6.05
C SER A 7 -7.87 -18.97 5.03
N HIS A 8 -7.36 -19.26 3.83
CA HIS A 8 -8.08 -19.90 2.74
C HIS A 8 -9.41 -19.24 2.39
N ILE A 9 -9.47 -17.88 2.45
CA ILE A 9 -10.72 -17.17 2.19
C ILE A 9 -11.04 -17.17 0.70
N SER A 10 -12.31 -17.44 0.40
CA SER A 10 -12.87 -17.36 -0.95
C SER A 10 -14.15 -16.55 -0.97
N LYS A 11 -14.43 -15.89 -2.09
CA LYS A 11 -15.71 -15.20 -2.34
C LYS A 11 -16.21 -15.47 -3.75
N TYR A 12 -17.39 -16.05 -3.80
CA TYR A 12 -18.13 -16.32 -5.03
C TYR A 12 -19.37 -15.42 -5.13
N PHE A 13 -19.57 -14.83 -6.28
CA PHE A 13 -20.81 -14.16 -6.69
C PHE A 13 -21.45 -14.97 -7.83
N GLY A 14 -22.38 -15.85 -7.49
CA GLY A 14 -22.88 -16.85 -8.39
C GLY A 14 -21.73 -17.78 -8.87
N LYS A 15 -21.47 -17.81 -10.16
CA LYS A 15 -20.36 -18.60 -10.77
C LYS A 15 -19.01 -17.84 -10.81
N PHE A 16 -19.01 -16.55 -10.51
CA PHE A 16 -17.79 -15.74 -10.57
C PHE A 16 -17.04 -15.80 -9.24
N ALA A 17 -15.79 -16.25 -9.30
CA ALA A 17 -14.87 -16.23 -8.15
C ALA A 17 -14.15 -14.88 -8.09
N ALA A 18 -14.58 -13.99 -7.20
CA ALA A 18 -13.97 -12.69 -7.00
C ALA A 18 -12.67 -12.76 -6.19
N VAL A 19 -12.61 -13.71 -5.25
CA VAL A 19 -11.40 -14.06 -4.47
C VAL A 19 -11.44 -15.58 -4.29
N LYS A 20 -10.27 -16.22 -4.42
CA LYS A 20 -10.15 -17.68 -4.35
C LYS A 20 -8.91 -18.08 -3.58
N ASP A 21 -9.13 -18.83 -2.50
CA ASP A 21 -8.09 -19.47 -1.67
C ASP A 21 -6.98 -18.49 -1.23
N LEU A 22 -7.38 -17.30 -0.74
CA LEU A 22 -6.43 -16.27 -0.33
C LEU A 22 -6.05 -16.47 1.14
N SER A 23 -4.74 -16.61 1.40
CA SER A 23 -4.17 -16.70 2.74
C SER A 23 -3.05 -15.68 2.89
N MET A 24 -3.12 -14.81 3.92
CA MET A 24 -2.11 -13.81 4.24
C MET A 24 -2.26 -13.29 5.67
N ASN A 25 -1.16 -12.75 6.20
CA ASN A 25 -1.12 -12.14 7.53
C ASN A 25 -0.53 -10.73 7.45
N VAL A 26 -1.08 -9.83 8.29
CA VAL A 26 -0.53 -8.48 8.51
C VAL A 26 -0.18 -8.36 9.98
N GLU A 27 1.07 -8.06 10.27
CA GLU A 27 1.57 -7.92 11.63
C GLU A 27 1.31 -6.52 12.21
N LYS A 28 1.24 -6.45 13.54
CA LYS A 28 1.04 -5.18 14.24
C LYS A 28 2.17 -4.19 13.91
N GLY A 29 1.78 -2.95 13.59
CA GLY A 29 2.71 -1.87 13.26
C GLY A 29 3.29 -1.94 11.85
N GLU A 30 2.88 -2.89 11.00
CA GLU A 30 3.27 -2.90 9.58
C GLU A 30 2.56 -1.80 8.81
N PHE A 31 3.24 -1.28 7.79
CA PHE A 31 2.62 -0.56 6.69
C PHE A 31 2.56 -1.53 5.50
N TYR A 32 1.41 -2.15 5.32
CA TYR A 32 1.21 -3.27 4.40
C TYR A 32 0.48 -2.84 3.14
N GLY A 33 1.08 -3.08 1.98
CA GLY A 33 0.51 -2.83 0.66
C GLY A 33 -0.26 -4.05 0.15
N PHE A 34 -1.43 -3.83 -0.44
CA PHE A 34 -2.22 -4.85 -1.14
C PHE A 34 -2.48 -4.40 -2.57
N ILE A 35 -1.68 -4.91 -3.51
CA ILE A 35 -1.57 -4.36 -4.85
C ILE A 35 -2.10 -5.30 -5.92
N GLY A 36 -2.71 -4.73 -6.93
CA GLY A 36 -3.21 -5.47 -8.08
C GLY A 36 -4.01 -4.58 -9.02
N PRO A 37 -4.24 -5.00 -10.27
CA PRO A 37 -5.02 -4.25 -11.24
C PRO A 37 -6.48 -4.08 -10.79
N ASN A 38 -7.21 -3.22 -11.50
CA ASN A 38 -8.63 -3.05 -11.28
C ASN A 38 -9.36 -4.39 -11.56
N GLY A 39 -10.29 -4.74 -10.66
CA GLY A 39 -10.99 -6.03 -10.73
C GLY A 39 -10.20 -7.22 -10.17
N ALA A 40 -8.99 -7.04 -9.62
CA ALA A 40 -8.19 -8.13 -9.06
C ALA A 40 -8.78 -8.76 -7.79
N GLY A 41 -9.78 -8.12 -7.14
CA GLY A 41 -10.39 -8.61 -5.91
C GLY A 41 -10.04 -7.79 -4.65
N LYS A 42 -9.29 -6.66 -4.78
CA LYS A 42 -8.82 -5.84 -3.64
C LYS A 42 -9.96 -5.38 -2.73
N SER A 43 -10.91 -4.60 -3.26
CA SER A 43 -12.05 -4.10 -2.48
C SER A 43 -12.97 -5.22 -1.98
N THR A 44 -13.08 -6.33 -2.71
CA THR A 44 -13.81 -7.53 -2.25
C THR A 44 -13.14 -8.12 -1.02
N THR A 45 -11.81 -8.25 -1.02
CA THR A 45 -11.03 -8.73 0.13
C THR A 45 -11.17 -7.79 1.32
N ILE A 46 -11.04 -6.47 1.13
CA ILE A 46 -11.25 -5.46 2.18
C ILE A 46 -12.67 -5.57 2.77
N ASN A 47 -13.70 -5.68 1.93
CA ASN A 47 -15.07 -5.83 2.39
C ASN A 47 -15.31 -7.13 3.18
N MET A 48 -14.59 -8.21 2.87
CA MET A 48 -14.61 -9.44 3.68
C MET A 48 -13.89 -9.24 5.02
N ILE A 49 -12.72 -8.60 5.02
CA ILE A 49 -11.97 -8.27 6.25
C ILE A 49 -12.84 -7.46 7.21
N LEU A 50 -13.50 -6.40 6.71
CA LEU A 50 -14.42 -5.56 7.49
C LEU A 50 -15.77 -6.21 7.77
N HIS A 51 -15.98 -7.41 7.26
CA HIS A 51 -17.25 -8.14 7.37
C HIS A 51 -18.46 -7.34 6.87
N PHE A 52 -18.28 -6.53 5.83
CA PHE A 52 -19.38 -5.92 5.07
C PHE A 52 -20.03 -6.94 4.13
N ILE A 53 -19.25 -7.91 3.67
CA ILE A 53 -19.71 -9.09 2.97
C ILE A 53 -19.12 -10.35 3.63
N LYS A 54 -19.90 -11.41 3.72
CA LYS A 54 -19.46 -12.70 4.27
C LYS A 54 -18.55 -13.41 3.24
N SER A 55 -17.43 -13.98 3.69
CA SER A 55 -16.65 -14.94 2.88
C SER A 55 -17.51 -16.17 2.56
N SER A 56 -17.27 -16.76 1.41
CA SER A 56 -17.92 -18.03 1.03
C SER A 56 -17.22 -19.22 1.69
N GLU A 57 -15.90 -19.12 1.89
CA GLU A 57 -15.05 -20.15 2.50
C GLU A 57 -13.95 -19.47 3.31
N GLY A 58 -13.29 -20.25 4.17
CA GLY A 58 -12.15 -19.82 4.97
C GLY A 58 -12.53 -19.04 6.23
N THR A 59 -11.51 -18.57 6.93
CA THR A 59 -11.65 -17.84 8.20
C THR A 59 -10.88 -16.53 8.18
N ILE A 60 -11.41 -15.53 8.90
CA ILE A 60 -10.83 -14.21 9.07
C ILE A 60 -10.70 -13.94 10.56
N ARG A 61 -9.48 -13.59 11.00
CA ARG A 61 -9.23 -13.01 12.31
C ARG A 61 -8.77 -11.58 12.16
N LEU A 62 -9.26 -10.71 13.03
CA LEU A 62 -9.06 -9.29 12.98
C LEU A 62 -8.84 -8.76 14.40
N LEU A 63 -7.67 -8.15 14.67
CA LEU A 63 -7.28 -7.65 15.99
C LEU A 63 -7.47 -8.73 17.10
N ASP A 64 -6.96 -9.94 16.82
CA ASP A 64 -7.00 -11.14 17.68
C ASP A 64 -8.37 -11.79 17.84
N GLU A 65 -9.40 -11.29 17.16
CA GLU A 65 -10.74 -11.82 17.25
C GLU A 65 -11.20 -12.48 15.95
N THR A 66 -11.96 -13.56 16.05
CA THR A 66 -12.48 -14.28 14.88
C THR A 66 -13.77 -13.63 14.38
N MET A 67 -13.81 -13.27 13.10
CA MET A 67 -14.98 -12.71 12.45
C MET A 67 -15.95 -13.86 12.03
N PRO A 68 -17.27 -13.69 12.16
CA PRO A 68 -18.02 -12.49 12.56
C PRO A 68 -18.28 -12.36 14.07
N ALA A 69 -17.79 -13.25 14.92
CA ALA A 69 -18.12 -13.27 16.35
C ALA A 69 -17.66 -12.01 17.11
N ALA A 70 -16.59 -11.36 16.61
CA ALA A 70 -16.01 -10.13 17.17
C ALA A 70 -16.96 -8.92 17.23
N GLY A 71 -18.03 -8.93 16.46
CA GLY A 71 -19.10 -7.93 16.52
C GLY A 71 -18.67 -6.50 16.17
N VAL A 72 -19.34 -5.52 16.82
CA VAL A 72 -19.14 -4.08 16.58
C VAL A 72 -17.86 -3.56 17.25
N ASP A 73 -17.44 -4.14 18.35
CA ASP A 73 -16.35 -3.59 19.16
C ASP A 73 -14.99 -3.64 18.45
N VAL A 74 -14.72 -4.67 17.66
CA VAL A 74 -13.53 -4.71 16.79
C VAL A 74 -13.55 -3.58 15.77
N LYS A 75 -14.72 -3.29 15.19
CA LYS A 75 -14.85 -2.23 14.19
C LYS A 75 -14.58 -0.83 14.73
N LYS A 76 -14.82 -0.59 16.01
CA LYS A 76 -14.48 0.67 16.68
C LYS A 76 -12.97 0.93 16.77
N ARG A 77 -12.16 -0.12 16.67
CA ARG A 77 -10.70 -0.05 16.69
C ARG A 77 -10.09 0.12 15.29
N ILE A 78 -10.94 0.24 14.25
CA ILE A 78 -10.53 0.31 12.84
C ILE A 78 -10.95 1.65 12.25
N GLY A 79 -9.99 2.35 11.65
CA GLY A 79 -10.26 3.46 10.74
C GLY A 79 -10.37 2.94 9.31
N TYR A 80 -11.45 3.26 8.61
CA TYR A 80 -11.66 2.80 7.24
C TYR A 80 -11.89 3.97 6.28
N VAL A 81 -11.13 4.00 5.20
CA VAL A 81 -11.31 4.93 4.08
C VAL A 81 -11.67 4.13 2.83
N PRO A 82 -12.93 4.17 2.38
CA PRO A 82 -13.37 3.44 1.19
C PRO A 82 -12.85 4.07 -0.11
N SER A 83 -12.78 3.27 -1.16
CA SER A 83 -12.46 3.76 -2.52
C SER A 83 -13.48 4.78 -3.02
N ASP A 84 -14.76 4.53 -2.79
CA ASP A 84 -15.87 5.45 -3.10
C ASP A 84 -16.50 5.93 -1.78
N VAL A 85 -16.29 7.21 -1.48
CA VAL A 85 -16.75 7.83 -0.22
C VAL A 85 -18.18 8.32 -0.37
N ARG A 86 -19.09 7.68 0.40
CA ARG A 86 -20.52 8.00 0.40
C ARG A 86 -21.00 8.31 1.81
N PHE A 87 -21.06 9.59 2.14
CA PHE A 87 -21.75 10.10 3.31
C PHE A 87 -23.07 10.78 2.91
N TYR A 88 -23.85 11.22 3.90
CA TYR A 88 -25.10 11.95 3.66
C TYR A 88 -24.81 13.33 3.06
N PRO A 89 -25.23 13.61 1.81
CA PRO A 89 -24.80 14.81 1.09
C PRO A 89 -25.30 16.12 1.70
N GLN A 90 -26.40 16.10 2.44
CA GLN A 90 -26.99 17.27 3.10
C GLN A 90 -26.30 17.70 4.38
N LEU A 91 -25.48 16.82 5.00
CA LEU A 91 -24.79 17.12 6.25
C LEU A 91 -23.56 17.99 6.00
N HIS A 92 -23.26 18.86 6.96
CA HIS A 92 -21.99 19.57 6.98
C HIS A 92 -20.86 18.64 7.39
N VAL A 93 -19.63 18.97 6.99
CA VAL A 93 -18.43 18.18 7.34
C VAL A 93 -18.28 18.07 8.86
N GLU A 94 -18.52 19.15 9.59
CA GLU A 94 -18.52 19.16 11.06
C GLU A 94 -19.49 18.13 11.66
N ASP A 95 -20.70 18.03 11.12
CA ASP A 95 -21.70 17.07 11.59
C ASP A 95 -21.24 15.61 11.37
N LEU A 96 -20.61 15.33 10.22
CA LEU A 96 -20.09 13.99 9.92
C LEU A 96 -18.99 13.58 10.89
N ILE A 97 -18.07 14.51 11.21
CA ILE A 97 -16.98 14.26 12.16
C ILE A 97 -17.56 14.05 13.56
N ARG A 98 -18.51 14.89 13.98
CA ARG A 98 -19.18 14.74 15.28
C ARG A 98 -19.89 13.39 15.37
N TYR A 99 -20.66 12.97 14.37
CA TYR A 99 -21.30 11.66 14.36
C TYR A 99 -20.30 10.50 14.43
N THR A 100 -19.14 10.65 13.79
CA THR A 100 -18.07 9.66 13.90
C THR A 100 -17.57 9.55 15.33
N LEU A 101 -17.29 10.66 16.00
CA LEU A 101 -16.85 10.69 17.39
C LEU A 101 -17.92 10.15 18.35
N ASP A 102 -19.19 10.57 18.18
CA ASP A 102 -20.32 10.09 18.99
C ASP A 102 -20.50 8.57 18.88
N PHE A 103 -20.36 8.01 17.68
CA PHE A 103 -20.43 6.56 17.47
C PHE A 103 -19.31 5.81 18.21
N HIS A 104 -18.14 6.41 18.33
CA HIS A 104 -17.00 5.86 19.07
C HIS A 104 -17.00 6.24 20.55
N HIS A 105 -18.03 6.97 21.05
CA HIS A 105 -18.11 7.50 22.42
C HIS A 105 -16.91 8.37 22.80
N MET A 106 -16.38 9.14 21.88
CA MET A 106 -15.23 10.01 22.03
C MET A 106 -15.66 11.49 22.11
N HIS A 107 -14.88 12.27 22.84
CA HIS A 107 -15.04 13.72 22.84
C HIS A 107 -14.14 14.36 21.79
N GLU A 108 -14.64 15.46 21.18
CA GLU A 108 -13.88 16.23 20.20
C GLU A 108 -12.65 16.90 20.83
N ASP A 109 -11.46 16.56 20.35
CA ASP A 109 -10.27 17.37 20.55
C ASP A 109 -10.18 18.41 19.43
N ARG A 110 -10.55 19.67 19.79
CA ARG A 110 -10.56 20.79 18.84
C ARG A 110 -9.18 21.11 18.27
N LYS A 111 -8.10 20.81 19.01
CA LYS A 111 -6.73 21.06 18.51
C LYS A 111 -6.36 20.03 17.46
N GLU A 112 -6.66 18.76 17.72
CA GLU A 112 -6.41 17.68 16.77
C GLU A 112 -7.29 17.84 15.52
N LEU A 113 -8.59 18.10 15.68
CA LEU A 113 -9.48 18.36 14.56
C LEU A 113 -9.00 19.54 13.70
N LYS A 114 -8.61 20.65 14.35
CA LYS A 114 -8.05 21.80 13.64
C LYS A 114 -6.79 21.43 12.87
N HIS A 115 -5.88 20.65 13.49
CA HIS A 115 -4.66 20.17 12.83
C HIS A 115 -4.97 19.40 11.54
N TYR A 116 -5.91 18.44 11.58
CA TYR A 116 -6.30 17.70 10.38
C TYR A 116 -6.98 18.57 9.33
N CYS A 117 -7.83 19.51 9.74
CA CYS A 117 -8.46 20.43 8.82
C CYS A 117 -7.44 21.34 8.13
N ASP A 118 -6.47 21.87 8.86
CA ASP A 118 -5.39 22.70 8.31
C ASP A 118 -4.47 21.86 7.38
N LEU A 119 -4.16 20.61 7.76
CA LEU A 119 -3.32 19.70 6.98
C LEU A 119 -3.93 19.40 5.61
N PHE A 120 -5.24 19.13 5.56
CA PHE A 120 -5.94 18.71 4.36
C PHE A 120 -6.73 19.84 3.67
N ASP A 121 -6.66 21.06 4.18
CA ASP A 121 -7.44 22.21 3.67
C ASP A 121 -8.93 21.88 3.57
N VAL A 122 -9.53 21.47 4.70
CA VAL A 122 -10.94 21.08 4.79
C VAL A 122 -11.75 22.13 5.53
N ASP A 123 -12.80 22.63 4.88
CA ASP A 123 -13.78 23.55 5.47
C ASP A 123 -14.93 22.77 6.12
N LEU A 124 -15.00 22.86 7.45
CA LEU A 124 -16.01 22.18 8.27
C LEU A 124 -17.44 22.62 7.98
N LYS A 125 -17.63 23.85 7.47
CA LYS A 125 -18.96 24.46 7.22
C LYS A 125 -19.56 24.04 5.89
N LYS A 126 -18.81 23.43 4.99
CA LYS A 126 -19.30 22.97 3.70
C LYS A 126 -20.20 21.74 3.86
N LYS A 127 -21.24 21.65 3.03
CA LYS A 127 -22.02 20.42 2.91
C LYS A 127 -21.21 19.36 2.16
N PHE A 128 -21.31 18.11 2.61
CA PHE A 128 -20.58 17.02 2.00
C PHE A 128 -20.93 16.83 0.51
N GLY A 129 -22.19 17.06 0.14
CA GLY A 129 -22.64 16.97 -1.25
C GLY A 129 -21.92 17.91 -2.20
N ASP A 130 -21.53 19.10 -1.72
CA ASP A 130 -20.91 20.16 -2.51
C ASP A 130 -19.38 19.96 -2.68
N LEU A 131 -18.82 18.94 -2.04
CA LEU A 131 -17.37 18.67 -2.10
C LEU A 131 -17.00 17.94 -3.39
N SER A 132 -15.83 18.27 -3.94
CA SER A 132 -15.18 17.46 -4.96
C SER A 132 -14.83 16.06 -4.45
N LEU A 133 -14.57 15.11 -5.36
CA LEU A 133 -14.18 13.74 -4.98
C LEU A 133 -12.97 13.73 -4.03
N GLY A 134 -11.93 14.50 -4.34
CA GLY A 134 -10.74 14.63 -3.50
C GLY A 134 -11.06 15.20 -2.11
N ASN A 135 -11.90 16.22 -2.01
CA ASN A 135 -12.30 16.78 -0.71
C ASN A 135 -13.17 15.79 0.09
N LYS A 136 -14.05 15.02 -0.54
CA LYS A 136 -14.78 13.91 0.11
C LYS A 136 -13.82 12.88 0.70
N LYS A 137 -12.75 12.54 -0.04
CA LYS A 137 -11.72 11.63 0.42
C LYS A 137 -10.98 12.18 1.64
N LYS A 138 -10.60 13.47 1.63
CA LYS A 138 -9.95 14.13 2.79
C LYS A 138 -10.84 14.06 4.05
N VAL A 139 -12.14 14.30 3.92
CA VAL A 139 -13.08 14.17 5.05
C VAL A 139 -13.12 12.73 5.56
N ALA A 140 -13.18 11.73 4.69
CA ALA A 140 -13.15 10.32 5.10
C ALA A 140 -11.85 9.95 5.83
N VAL A 141 -10.71 10.48 5.39
CA VAL A 141 -9.41 10.32 6.07
C VAL A 141 -9.46 10.92 7.47
N ILE A 142 -9.98 12.15 7.63
CA ILE A 142 -10.12 12.78 8.94
C ILE A 142 -11.00 11.93 9.87
N CYS A 143 -12.17 11.50 9.39
CA CYS A 143 -13.05 10.62 10.16
C CYS A 143 -12.37 9.31 10.59
N ALA A 144 -11.55 8.71 9.72
CA ALA A 144 -10.83 7.48 10.03
C ALA A 144 -9.69 7.70 11.04
N MET A 145 -9.02 8.86 11.00
CA MET A 145 -7.86 9.14 11.86
C MET A 145 -8.23 9.65 13.25
N ILE A 146 -9.30 10.46 13.35
CA ILE A 146 -9.68 11.13 14.60
C ILE A 146 -10.20 10.15 15.67
N THR A 147 -10.53 8.93 15.28
CA THR A 147 -10.98 7.86 16.18
C THR A 147 -9.82 7.10 16.85
N HIS A 148 -8.58 7.50 16.62
CA HIS A 148 -7.37 6.86 17.14
C HIS A 148 -7.36 5.33 16.93
N PRO A 149 -7.49 4.85 15.70
CA PRO A 149 -7.62 3.44 15.40
C PRO A 149 -6.31 2.69 15.67
N GLU A 150 -6.40 1.39 15.98
CA GLU A 150 -5.26 0.48 16.02
C GLU A 150 -4.88 -0.06 14.64
N LEU A 151 -5.86 -0.10 13.74
CA LEU A 151 -5.72 -0.53 12.35
C LEU A 151 -6.39 0.47 11.41
N LEU A 152 -5.63 0.97 10.44
CA LEU A 152 -6.12 1.77 9.33
C LEU A 152 -6.23 0.90 8.08
N ILE A 153 -7.43 0.82 7.51
CA ILE A 153 -7.67 0.17 6.22
C ILE A 153 -8.06 1.23 5.21
N LEU A 154 -7.27 1.35 4.14
CA LEU A 154 -7.45 2.36 3.11
C LEU A 154 -7.59 1.70 1.74
N ASP A 155 -8.76 1.88 1.12
CA ASP A 155 -9.04 1.33 -0.21
C ASP A 155 -8.86 2.43 -1.27
N GLU A 156 -7.76 2.37 -2.03
CA GLU A 156 -7.40 3.34 -3.06
C GLU A 156 -7.51 4.81 -2.56
N PRO A 157 -6.84 5.18 -1.45
CA PRO A 157 -7.09 6.45 -0.77
C PRO A 157 -6.61 7.69 -1.54
N THR A 158 -5.73 7.51 -2.52
CA THR A 158 -5.11 8.59 -3.31
C THR A 158 -5.91 9.00 -4.51
N ASN A 159 -6.91 8.21 -4.90
CA ASN A 159 -7.75 8.52 -6.05
C ASN A 159 -8.48 9.85 -5.88
N GLY A 160 -8.22 10.79 -6.80
CA GLY A 160 -8.81 12.13 -6.83
C GLY A 160 -8.12 13.16 -5.93
N LEU A 161 -7.00 12.80 -5.28
CA LEU A 161 -6.14 13.76 -4.59
C LEU A 161 -5.11 14.37 -5.54
N ASP A 162 -4.80 15.64 -5.32
CA ASP A 162 -3.67 16.28 -5.97
C ASP A 162 -2.32 15.80 -5.36
N PRO A 163 -1.18 16.01 -6.05
CA PRO A 163 0.12 15.49 -5.59
C PRO A 163 0.53 15.98 -4.19
N LEU A 164 0.17 17.21 -3.80
CA LEU A 164 0.50 17.75 -2.49
C LEU A 164 -0.30 17.03 -1.39
N MET A 165 -1.59 16.85 -1.60
CA MET A 165 -2.48 16.16 -0.65
C MET A 165 -2.12 14.67 -0.54
N HIS A 166 -1.72 14.07 -1.66
CA HIS A 166 -1.17 12.72 -1.70
C HIS A 166 0.06 12.58 -0.77
N ALA A 167 1.06 13.46 -0.91
CA ALA A 167 2.25 13.45 -0.06
C ALA A 167 1.90 13.64 1.43
N ARG A 168 0.99 14.58 1.75
CA ARG A 168 0.53 14.83 3.13
C ARG A 168 -0.19 13.62 3.73
N LEU A 169 -1.01 12.93 2.94
CA LEU A 169 -1.69 11.71 3.37
C LEU A 169 -0.68 10.61 3.75
N PHE A 170 0.29 10.35 2.89
CA PHE A 170 1.31 9.32 3.17
C PHE A 170 2.20 9.69 4.36
N GLN A 171 2.58 10.96 4.49
CA GLN A 171 3.31 11.44 5.66
C GLN A 171 2.52 11.19 6.95
N LEU A 172 1.23 11.55 7.00
CA LEU A 172 0.37 11.30 8.15
C LEU A 172 0.24 9.81 8.46
N MET A 173 0.04 8.96 7.45
CA MET A 173 -0.02 7.50 7.64
C MET A 173 1.30 6.96 8.20
N LYS A 174 2.45 7.48 7.74
CA LYS A 174 3.77 7.10 8.25
C LYS A 174 3.96 7.51 9.71
N GLU A 175 3.55 8.71 10.07
CA GLU A 175 3.56 9.19 11.47
C GLU A 175 2.69 8.31 12.37
N LYS A 176 1.48 7.96 11.93
CA LYS A 176 0.59 7.06 12.68
C LYS A 176 1.18 5.65 12.81
N GLN A 177 1.80 5.13 11.76
CA GLN A 177 2.48 3.83 11.78
C GLN A 177 3.65 3.84 12.79
N GLN A 178 4.44 4.91 12.84
CA GLN A 178 5.51 5.07 13.84
C GLN A 178 4.98 5.15 15.29
N GLN A 179 3.75 5.58 15.48
CA GLN A 179 3.03 5.56 16.75
C GLN A 179 2.45 4.17 17.09
N GLY A 180 2.65 3.17 16.26
CA GLY A 180 2.21 1.78 16.47
C GLY A 180 0.90 1.41 15.80
N VAL A 181 0.29 2.30 15.02
CA VAL A 181 -0.89 1.98 14.21
C VAL A 181 -0.48 1.08 13.05
N THR A 182 -1.24 0.04 12.79
CA THR A 182 -1.06 -0.80 11.59
C THR A 182 -1.78 -0.16 10.42
N VAL A 183 -1.14 -0.10 9.26
CA VAL A 183 -1.73 0.47 8.04
C VAL A 183 -1.84 -0.61 6.97
N PHE A 184 -3.06 -0.87 6.49
CA PHE A 184 -3.35 -1.74 5.36
C PHE A 184 -3.87 -0.90 4.20
N LEU A 185 -3.09 -0.82 3.14
CA LEU A 185 -3.32 0.04 1.98
C LEU A 185 -3.57 -0.78 0.73
N SER A 186 -4.73 -0.66 0.09
CA SER A 186 -4.88 -1.13 -1.30
C SER A 186 -4.47 -0.03 -2.28
N SER A 187 -3.74 -0.41 -3.32
CA SER A 187 -3.38 0.49 -4.42
C SER A 187 -3.19 -0.28 -5.72
N HIS A 188 -3.24 0.41 -6.84
CA HIS A 188 -2.76 -0.06 -8.13
C HIS A 188 -1.46 0.64 -8.54
N ASN A 189 -0.96 1.58 -7.72
CA ASN A 189 0.28 2.31 -7.95
C ASN A 189 1.44 1.64 -7.18
N LEU A 190 2.30 0.96 -7.91
CA LEU A 190 3.45 0.24 -7.37
C LEU A 190 4.45 1.16 -6.66
N LYS A 191 4.64 2.37 -7.18
CA LYS A 191 5.56 3.34 -6.60
C LYS A 191 5.13 3.79 -5.20
N GLU A 192 3.84 4.05 -4.99
CA GLU A 192 3.31 4.38 -3.65
C GLU A 192 3.64 3.28 -2.64
N VAL A 193 3.42 2.03 -3.04
CA VAL A 193 3.66 0.88 -2.17
C VAL A 193 5.15 0.71 -1.91
N GLN A 194 5.99 0.86 -2.93
CA GLN A 194 7.44 0.76 -2.78
C GLN A 194 8.02 1.83 -1.86
N ASP A 195 7.51 3.06 -1.93
CA ASP A 195 8.04 4.19 -1.16
C ASP A 195 7.62 4.15 0.31
N TYR A 196 6.45 3.59 0.63
CA TYR A 196 5.86 3.73 1.97
C TYR A 196 5.62 2.41 2.71
N CYS A 197 5.39 1.30 2.01
CA CYS A 197 5.08 0.04 2.66
C CYS A 197 6.33 -0.72 3.11
N SER A 198 6.20 -1.48 4.19
CA SER A 198 7.23 -2.41 4.67
C SER A 198 7.09 -3.78 4.02
N LYS A 199 5.87 -4.17 3.66
CA LYS A 199 5.53 -5.45 3.02
C LYS A 199 4.43 -5.24 2.00
N VAL A 200 4.39 -6.07 0.97
CA VAL A 200 3.37 -6.01 -0.07
C VAL A 200 2.87 -7.40 -0.45
N ALA A 201 1.57 -7.53 -0.62
CA ALA A 201 0.92 -8.69 -1.24
C ALA A 201 0.39 -8.31 -2.62
N PHE A 202 0.65 -9.16 -3.60
CA PHE A 202 0.17 -9.00 -4.97
C PHE A 202 -1.03 -9.89 -5.22
N ILE A 203 -2.12 -9.30 -5.73
CA ILE A 203 -3.34 -10.02 -6.10
C ILE A 203 -3.64 -9.86 -7.58
N LYS A 204 -4.02 -10.97 -8.25
CA LYS A 204 -4.44 -11.04 -9.65
C LYS A 204 -5.61 -11.99 -9.81
N ALA A 205 -6.70 -11.52 -10.44
CA ALA A 205 -7.87 -12.35 -10.73
C ALA A 205 -8.38 -13.17 -9.53
N GLY A 206 -8.40 -12.54 -8.34
CA GLY A 206 -8.84 -13.15 -7.10
C GLY A 206 -7.81 -14.03 -6.38
N HIS A 207 -6.62 -14.23 -6.92
CA HIS A 207 -5.56 -15.05 -6.33
C HIS A 207 -4.42 -14.20 -5.78
N LEU A 208 -3.88 -14.59 -4.62
CA LEU A 208 -2.61 -14.08 -4.15
C LEU A 208 -1.50 -14.66 -5.03
N ILE A 209 -0.67 -13.80 -5.65
CA ILE A 209 0.43 -14.21 -6.52
C ILE A 209 1.79 -14.16 -5.85
N GLY A 210 1.93 -13.40 -4.77
CA GLY A 210 3.16 -13.31 -3.98
C GLY A 210 3.04 -12.33 -2.84
N VAL A 211 3.96 -12.44 -1.90
CA VAL A 211 4.17 -11.49 -0.80
C VAL A 211 5.65 -11.16 -0.72
N GLU A 212 5.99 -9.88 -0.69
CA GLU A 212 7.36 -9.40 -0.66
C GLU A 212 7.61 -8.50 0.56
N ASP A 213 8.77 -8.66 1.18
CA ASP A 213 9.27 -7.78 2.23
C ASP A 213 10.14 -6.68 1.62
N LEU A 214 9.60 -5.46 1.58
CA LEU A 214 10.26 -4.32 0.96
C LEU A 214 11.40 -3.75 1.81
N THR A 215 11.42 -4.04 3.11
CA THR A 215 12.49 -3.58 4.00
C THR A 215 13.80 -4.31 3.76
N ALA A 216 13.74 -5.58 3.38
CA ALA A 216 14.89 -6.40 3.02
C ALA A 216 15.38 -6.10 1.60
N ILE A 217 14.46 -5.94 0.65
CA ILE A 217 14.76 -5.70 -0.77
C ILE A 217 15.44 -4.34 -0.97
N ASN A 218 14.94 -3.28 -0.35
CA ASN A 218 15.49 -1.92 -0.52
C ASN A 218 16.90 -1.75 0.05
N LYS A 219 17.35 -2.63 0.95
CA LYS A 219 18.68 -2.52 1.59
C LYS A 219 19.79 -3.19 0.79
N ASN A 220 19.53 -4.29 0.12
CA ASN A 220 20.58 -5.19 -0.37
C ASN A 220 20.66 -5.34 -1.89
N VAL A 221 19.58 -5.09 -2.63
CA VAL A 221 19.58 -5.29 -4.10
C VAL A 221 19.61 -3.95 -4.82
N LYS A 222 20.63 -3.72 -5.64
CA LYS A 222 20.76 -2.54 -6.49
C LYS A 222 20.68 -2.93 -7.95
N ILE A 223 20.00 -2.10 -8.71
CA ILE A 223 19.98 -2.14 -10.17
C ILE A 223 20.94 -1.06 -10.67
N ILE A 224 21.96 -1.49 -11.41
CA ILE A 224 22.94 -0.60 -11.99
C ILE A 224 22.71 -0.56 -13.50
N THR A 225 22.48 0.62 -14.04
CA THR A 225 22.40 0.83 -15.49
C THR A 225 23.60 1.63 -15.93
N LEU A 226 24.39 1.07 -16.83
CA LEU A 226 25.56 1.71 -17.43
C LEU A 226 25.26 1.99 -18.89
N LYS A 227 25.62 3.21 -19.35
CA LYS A 227 25.56 3.59 -20.76
C LYS A 227 26.92 4.04 -21.24
N GLY A 228 27.28 3.66 -22.45
CA GLY A 228 28.55 4.01 -23.09
C GLY A 228 28.86 3.10 -24.27
N ASP A 229 29.84 3.52 -25.07
CA ASP A 229 30.29 2.78 -26.26
C ASP A 229 30.98 1.43 -25.86
N HIS A 230 31.64 1.44 -24.70
CA HIS A 230 32.35 0.26 -24.16
C HIS A 230 31.81 -0.10 -22.78
N LEU A 231 30.88 -1.04 -22.74
CA LEU A 231 30.24 -1.49 -21.49
C LEU A 231 31.14 -2.45 -20.71
N PRO A 232 31.51 -2.16 -19.45
CA PRO A 232 32.47 -2.90 -18.65
C PRO A 232 31.82 -4.13 -17.97
N VAL A 233 31.23 -5.04 -18.75
CA VAL A 233 30.47 -6.19 -18.25
C VAL A 233 31.35 -7.13 -17.42
N ALA A 234 32.57 -7.38 -17.86
CA ALA A 234 33.50 -8.27 -17.14
C ALA A 234 33.89 -7.73 -15.76
N GLN A 235 34.16 -6.41 -15.65
CA GLN A 235 34.52 -5.76 -14.38
C GLN A 235 33.34 -5.76 -13.40
N MET A 236 32.12 -5.47 -13.88
CA MET A 236 30.93 -5.55 -13.06
C MET A 236 30.62 -6.97 -12.58
N THR A 237 30.84 -7.98 -13.45
CA THR A 237 30.69 -9.39 -13.08
C THR A 237 31.73 -9.82 -12.05
N ALA A 238 32.96 -9.31 -12.12
CA ALA A 238 34.02 -9.62 -11.17
C ALA A 238 33.70 -9.22 -9.73
N ILE A 239 32.97 -8.12 -9.52
CA ILE A 239 32.49 -7.73 -8.19
C ILE A 239 31.20 -8.47 -7.76
N GLY A 240 30.69 -9.35 -8.61
CA GLY A 240 29.50 -10.17 -8.34
C GLY A 240 28.18 -9.52 -8.80
N ALA A 241 28.21 -8.53 -9.70
CA ALA A 241 27.04 -8.06 -10.37
C ALA A 241 26.61 -9.03 -11.48
N SER A 242 25.32 -9.32 -11.55
CA SER A 242 24.74 -10.19 -12.59
C SER A 242 24.17 -9.32 -13.71
N CYS A 243 24.67 -9.49 -14.94
CA CYS A 243 24.14 -8.79 -16.11
C CYS A 243 22.77 -9.40 -16.48
N VAL A 244 21.69 -8.60 -16.38
CA VAL A 244 20.33 -9.05 -16.68
C VAL A 244 19.84 -8.60 -18.06
N LYS A 245 20.44 -7.53 -18.59
CA LYS A 245 20.12 -7.02 -19.94
C LYS A 245 21.34 -6.32 -20.52
N GLN A 246 21.65 -6.57 -21.78
CA GLN A 246 22.65 -5.84 -22.55
C GLN A 246 22.10 -5.53 -23.93
N SER A 247 22.21 -4.28 -24.34
CA SER A 247 21.72 -3.77 -25.63
C SER A 247 22.64 -2.66 -26.11
N GLY A 248 23.50 -2.96 -27.11
CA GLY A 248 24.39 -2.01 -27.79
C GLY A 248 25.12 -1.03 -26.85
N HIS A 249 24.47 0.04 -26.51
CA HIS A 249 25.00 1.17 -25.73
C HIS A 249 24.58 1.17 -24.25
N GLU A 250 23.83 0.15 -23.77
CA GLU A 250 23.31 0.06 -22.40
C GLU A 250 23.48 -1.35 -21.84
N ALA A 251 23.96 -1.45 -20.60
CA ALA A 251 23.93 -2.70 -19.82
C ALA A 251 23.31 -2.48 -18.46
N ARG A 252 22.50 -3.45 -18.04
CA ARG A 252 21.80 -3.44 -16.75
C ARG A 252 22.23 -4.63 -15.91
N PHE A 253 22.54 -4.36 -14.62
CA PHE A 253 23.05 -5.32 -13.68
C PHE A 253 22.22 -5.35 -12.41
N VAL A 254 22.11 -6.52 -11.81
CA VAL A 254 21.65 -6.73 -10.43
C VAL A 254 22.86 -6.94 -9.53
N TYR A 255 22.92 -6.19 -8.42
CA TYR A 255 24.01 -6.26 -7.45
C TYR A 255 23.47 -6.40 -6.03
N GLU A 256 23.95 -7.41 -5.30
CA GLU A 256 23.40 -7.79 -4.00
C GLU A 256 24.42 -7.70 -2.85
N LYS A 257 25.61 -7.13 -3.12
CA LYS A 257 26.69 -7.00 -2.15
C LYS A 257 26.78 -5.57 -1.58
N GLY A 258 27.86 -5.29 -0.85
CA GLY A 258 28.10 -4.02 -0.16
C GLY A 258 28.38 -2.85 -1.11
N LEU A 259 27.80 -1.68 -0.80
CA LEU A 259 27.97 -0.45 -1.58
C LEU A 259 29.42 0.05 -1.73
N PRO A 260 30.33 -0.08 -0.75
CA PRO A 260 31.70 0.41 -0.90
C PRO A 260 32.45 -0.17 -2.11
N GLU A 261 32.36 -1.48 -2.32
CA GLU A 261 33.00 -2.16 -3.45
C GLU A 261 32.38 -1.71 -4.78
N LEU A 262 31.05 -1.58 -4.82
CA LEU A 262 30.32 -1.07 -5.99
C LEU A 262 30.78 0.33 -6.37
N PHE A 263 30.79 1.27 -5.43
CA PHE A 263 31.16 2.66 -5.73
C PHE A 263 32.64 2.82 -6.09
N THR A 264 33.53 2.03 -5.50
CA THR A 264 34.95 2.00 -5.91
C THR A 264 35.05 1.59 -7.37
N THR A 265 34.44 0.48 -7.75
CA THR A 265 34.45 0.00 -9.14
C THR A 265 33.81 1.01 -10.10
N LEU A 266 32.64 1.56 -9.76
CA LEU A 266 32.00 2.56 -10.60
C LEU A 266 32.84 3.81 -10.77
N SER A 267 33.58 4.25 -9.75
CA SER A 267 34.50 5.39 -9.84
C SER A 267 35.65 5.14 -10.82
N GLU A 268 36.17 3.92 -10.87
CA GLU A 268 37.23 3.52 -11.82
C GLU A 268 36.67 3.42 -13.25
N LEU A 269 35.42 3.02 -13.42
CA LEU A 269 34.78 2.83 -14.72
C LEU A 269 34.20 4.12 -15.30
N ALA A 270 33.88 5.09 -14.46
CA ALA A 270 33.18 6.32 -14.83
C ALA A 270 33.82 7.11 -16.02
N PRO A 271 35.16 7.19 -16.14
CA PRO A 271 35.76 7.90 -17.28
C PRO A 271 35.44 7.33 -18.67
N GLY A 272 35.00 6.08 -18.75
CA GLY A 272 34.64 5.38 -19.99
C GLY A 272 33.12 5.24 -20.22
N LEU A 273 32.30 5.85 -19.38
CA LEU A 273 30.85 5.76 -19.43
C LEU A 273 30.22 7.13 -19.71
N ASP A 274 29.12 7.13 -20.44
CA ASP A 274 28.32 8.33 -20.69
C ASP A 274 27.33 8.61 -19.55
N ASP A 275 26.80 7.54 -18.92
CA ASP A 275 25.83 7.66 -17.84
C ASP A 275 25.88 6.46 -16.91
N VAL A 276 25.63 6.68 -15.62
CA VAL A 276 25.56 5.65 -14.58
C VAL A 276 24.39 5.93 -13.67
N THR A 277 23.46 4.96 -13.58
CA THR A 277 22.34 5.01 -12.64
C THR A 277 22.45 3.87 -11.65
N VAL A 278 22.24 4.15 -10.36
CA VAL A 278 22.17 3.15 -9.29
C VAL A 278 20.86 3.30 -8.57
N ASP A 279 19.94 2.40 -8.87
CA ASP A 279 18.58 2.40 -8.31
C ASP A 279 18.36 1.22 -7.35
N ASN A 280 17.33 1.33 -6.53
CA ASN A 280 16.78 0.18 -5.85
C ASN A 280 16.07 -0.71 -6.87
N ARG A 281 15.95 -2.01 -6.55
CA ARG A 281 15.16 -2.92 -7.40
C ARG A 281 13.73 -2.40 -7.54
N ASP A 282 13.26 -2.32 -8.78
CA ASP A 282 11.92 -1.85 -9.08
C ASP A 282 10.88 -2.92 -8.76
N LEU A 283 9.90 -2.55 -7.95
CA LEU A 283 8.77 -3.40 -7.60
C LEU A 283 7.93 -3.76 -8.85
N GLU A 284 7.92 -2.88 -9.85
CA GLU A 284 7.21 -3.09 -11.10
C GLU A 284 7.78 -4.27 -11.89
N GLU A 285 9.11 -4.41 -11.97
CA GLU A 285 9.73 -5.55 -12.62
C GLU A 285 9.46 -6.87 -11.89
N GLN A 286 9.46 -6.84 -10.56
CA GLN A 286 9.10 -8.02 -9.76
C GLN A 286 7.65 -8.43 -10.01
N PHE A 287 6.75 -7.45 -9.98
CA PHE A 287 5.34 -7.67 -10.27
C PHE A 287 5.14 -8.27 -11.67
N MET A 288 5.80 -7.70 -12.69
CA MET A 288 5.72 -8.21 -14.06
C MET A 288 6.25 -9.65 -14.16
N THR A 289 7.37 -9.95 -13.53
CA THR A 289 7.95 -11.32 -13.51
C THR A 289 6.98 -12.31 -12.85
N MET A 290 6.39 -11.96 -11.69
CA MET A 290 5.38 -12.80 -11.03
C MET A 290 4.12 -12.96 -11.88
N TYR A 291 3.74 -11.89 -12.58
CA TYR A 291 2.58 -11.86 -13.45
C TYR A 291 2.73 -12.81 -14.65
N GLU A 292 3.88 -12.78 -15.33
CA GLU A 292 4.20 -13.63 -16.49
C GLU A 292 4.36 -15.10 -16.09
N ASN A 293 5.03 -15.39 -14.99
CA ASN A 293 5.19 -16.76 -14.49
C ASN A 293 3.84 -17.43 -14.19
N GLN A 294 2.86 -16.66 -13.71
CA GLN A 294 1.52 -17.21 -13.46
C GLN A 294 0.71 -17.45 -14.74
N GLU A 295 0.98 -16.71 -15.82
CA GLU A 295 0.37 -16.97 -17.13
C GLU A 295 0.96 -18.20 -17.79
N ALA A 296 2.27 -18.43 -17.65
CA ALA A 296 2.95 -19.61 -18.18
C ALA A 296 2.55 -20.92 -17.46
N ALA A 297 2.05 -20.83 -16.21
CA ALA A 297 1.62 -21.99 -15.40
C ALA A 297 0.14 -22.38 -15.59
N ARG A 298 -0.61 -21.69 -16.43
CA ARG A 298 -2.01 -21.96 -16.80
C ARG A 298 -2.10 -22.57 -18.18
#